data_38ceec0c73f7b1132671e5f090abdd92
#
_entry.id   38ceec0c73f7b1132671e5f090abdd92
#
_cell.length_a   1.000
_cell.length_b   1.000
_cell.length_c   1.000
_cell.angle_alpha   90.00
_cell.angle_beta   90.00
_cell.angle_gamma   90.00
#
_symmetry.space_group_name_H-M   'P 1'
#
loop_
_entity.id
_entity.type
_entity.pdbx_description
1 polymer ?
#
loop_
_entity_poly.entity_id
_entity_poly.type
_entity_poly.pdbx_seq_one_letter_code
_entity_poly.pdbx_strand_id
1 'polypeptide(L)'
;MNEQILLKNDDLLNIIKVLKTNYSKQVEEELYRKMQKSKLLLPAIIREENKISIVKIIDEKENEYLPVFTDWTNFQLYLDSTKESQPIVFTFNEYFNILVADLNLSGIVINPYSHNLVLSRENLNYLEKSQVNIQKGEQISIGLPKKYPHLFVENCKSFFEKDSSIKSAFLLQMVRDNQISLLLVIDTPNIEVLFSKLNEYTEKFLDSEQILDILALDTPLGKNTTKEYEPFYKRKG
;
A
#
# COMPACT_ATOMS: atom_id res chain seq x y z
N MET A 1 -1.62 27.17 -23.85
CA MET A 1 -1.75 25.73 -24.14
C MET A 1 -1.36 25.03 -22.87
N ASN A 2 -2.33 24.49 -22.13
CA ASN A 2 -2.02 23.69 -20.93
C ASN A 2 -1.38 22.39 -21.41
N GLU A 3 -0.15 22.11 -20.98
CA GLU A 3 0.43 20.79 -21.12
C GLU A 3 -0.49 19.80 -20.37
N GLN A 4 -1.32 19.07 -21.12
CA GLN A 4 -2.02 17.93 -20.58
C GLN A 4 -0.95 16.93 -20.13
N ILE A 5 -0.75 16.82 -18.84
CA ILE A 5 0.11 15.78 -18.25
C ILE A 5 -0.46 14.46 -18.76
N LEU A 6 0.28 13.79 -19.63
CA LEU A 6 -0.13 12.52 -20.22
C LEU A 6 -0.01 11.43 -19.15
N LEU A 7 -1.01 11.35 -18.26
CA LEU A 7 -1.05 10.32 -17.23
C LEU A 7 -1.34 8.97 -17.88
N LYS A 8 -0.39 8.03 -17.75
CA LYS A 8 -0.50 6.65 -18.21
C LYS A 8 -0.07 5.72 -17.09
N ASN A 9 -0.86 4.70 -16.83
CA ASN A 9 -0.59 3.63 -15.88
C ASN A 9 -0.72 2.27 -16.57
N ASP A 10 0.03 2.06 -17.66
CA ASP A 10 -0.06 0.83 -18.48
C ASP A 10 0.22 -0.42 -17.65
N ASP A 11 1.19 -0.36 -16.75
CA ASP A 11 1.51 -1.45 -15.83
C ASP A 11 0.35 -1.78 -14.89
N LEU A 12 -0.30 -0.76 -14.33
CA LEU A 12 -1.45 -0.94 -13.45
C LEU A 12 -2.65 -1.51 -14.23
N LEU A 13 -2.87 -1.05 -15.46
CA LEU A 13 -3.91 -1.60 -16.33
C LEU A 13 -3.68 -3.06 -16.67
N ASN A 14 -2.42 -3.44 -16.95
CA ASN A 14 -2.06 -4.82 -17.27
C ASN A 14 -2.34 -5.75 -16.08
N ILE A 15 -1.94 -5.35 -14.87
CA ILE A 15 -2.17 -6.19 -13.69
C ILE A 15 -3.66 -6.30 -13.35
N ILE A 16 -4.46 -5.24 -13.54
CA ILE A 16 -5.92 -5.27 -13.40
C ILE A 16 -6.55 -6.30 -14.35
N LYS A 17 -6.10 -6.35 -15.60
CA LYS A 17 -6.56 -7.35 -16.58
C LYS A 17 -6.20 -8.78 -16.18
N VAL A 18 -4.96 -8.97 -15.70
CA VAL A 18 -4.50 -10.28 -15.24
C VAL A 18 -5.31 -10.73 -14.01
N LEU A 19 -5.55 -9.85 -13.05
CA LEU A 19 -6.34 -10.14 -11.84
C LEU A 19 -7.74 -10.66 -12.17
N LYS A 20 -8.37 -10.09 -13.21
CA LYS A 20 -9.72 -10.49 -13.63
C LYS A 20 -9.78 -11.84 -14.34
N THR A 21 -8.70 -12.23 -15.00
CA THR A 21 -8.65 -13.48 -15.78
C THR A 21 -7.99 -14.62 -15.03
N ASN A 22 -7.04 -14.31 -14.16
CA ASN A 22 -6.27 -15.29 -13.41
C ASN A 22 -5.92 -14.73 -12.03
N TYR A 23 -6.90 -14.78 -11.11
CA TYR A 23 -6.69 -14.35 -9.74
C TYR A 23 -5.66 -15.23 -9.04
N SER A 24 -4.65 -14.61 -8.45
CA SER A 24 -3.77 -15.21 -7.47
C SER A 24 -3.37 -14.15 -6.44
N LYS A 25 -3.00 -14.58 -5.24
CA LYS A 25 -2.53 -13.67 -4.19
C LYS A 25 -1.32 -12.84 -4.66
N GLN A 26 -0.43 -13.42 -5.44
CA GLN A 26 0.73 -12.74 -6.02
C GLN A 26 0.32 -11.61 -6.98
N VAL A 27 -0.71 -11.84 -7.81
CA VAL A 27 -1.25 -10.83 -8.73
C VAL A 27 -1.93 -9.71 -7.95
N GLU A 28 -2.63 -10.02 -6.89
CA GLU A 28 -3.26 -9.04 -5.99
C GLU A 28 -2.21 -8.17 -5.29
N GLU A 29 -1.15 -8.75 -4.77
CA GLU A 29 -0.03 -8.02 -4.16
C GLU A 29 0.68 -7.10 -5.16
N GLU A 30 0.87 -7.58 -6.40
CA GLU A 30 1.44 -6.75 -7.44
C GLU A 30 0.53 -5.58 -7.83
N LEU A 31 -0.79 -5.80 -7.89
CA LEU A 31 -1.77 -4.72 -8.05
C LEU A 31 -1.58 -3.66 -6.98
N TYR A 32 -1.52 -4.08 -5.73
CA TYR A 32 -1.38 -3.20 -4.58
C TYR A 32 -0.11 -2.36 -4.66
N ARG A 33 1.02 -2.98 -4.95
CA ARG A 33 2.29 -2.30 -5.14
C ARG A 33 2.27 -1.28 -6.28
N LYS A 34 1.63 -1.61 -7.41
CA LYS A 34 1.49 -0.69 -8.53
C LYS A 34 0.61 0.50 -8.19
N MET A 35 -0.50 0.26 -7.47
CA MET A 35 -1.39 1.33 -7.03
C MET A 35 -0.71 2.35 -6.14
N GLN A 36 0.10 1.90 -5.19
CA GLN A 36 0.83 2.78 -4.28
C GLN A 36 1.78 3.75 -5.01
N LYS A 37 2.35 3.31 -6.13
CA LYS A 37 3.29 4.09 -6.95
C LYS A 37 2.58 4.91 -8.04
N SER A 38 1.31 4.66 -8.27
CA SER A 38 0.55 5.30 -9.35
C SER A 38 -0.09 6.60 -8.89
N LYS A 39 -0.19 7.53 -9.84
CA LYS A 39 -1.09 8.68 -9.73
C LYS A 39 -2.36 8.35 -10.52
N LEU A 40 -3.51 8.68 -9.97
CA LEU A 40 -4.81 8.42 -10.58
C LEU A 40 -5.58 9.72 -10.79
N LEU A 41 -6.49 9.74 -11.76
CA LEU A 41 -7.40 10.86 -11.98
C LEU A 41 -8.63 10.68 -11.09
N LEU A 42 -8.99 11.71 -10.36
CA LEU A 42 -10.19 11.79 -9.55
C LEU A 42 -11.13 12.86 -10.14
N PRO A 43 -12.41 12.58 -10.43
CA PRO A 43 -13.34 13.58 -10.88
C PRO A 43 -13.74 14.54 -9.77
N ALA A 44 -13.70 15.83 -10.06
CA ALA A 44 -14.09 16.87 -9.14
C ALA A 44 -14.91 17.95 -9.84
N ILE A 45 -15.83 18.57 -9.12
CA ILE A 45 -16.60 19.73 -9.56
C ILE A 45 -15.98 20.94 -8.89
N ILE A 46 -15.45 21.86 -9.71
CA ILE A 46 -14.92 23.13 -9.24
C ILE A 46 -16.06 24.15 -9.27
N ARG A 47 -16.45 24.64 -8.10
CA ARG A 47 -17.48 25.66 -7.94
C ARG A 47 -16.86 27.04 -7.78
N GLU A 48 -17.68 28.07 -7.87
CA GLU A 48 -17.29 29.44 -7.54
C GLU A 48 -16.64 29.49 -6.15
N GLU A 49 -15.72 30.44 -5.93
CA GLU A 49 -14.93 30.60 -4.71
C GLU A 49 -13.87 29.49 -4.45
N ASN A 50 -13.37 28.80 -5.50
CA ASN A 50 -12.38 27.73 -5.40
C ASN A 50 -12.79 26.54 -4.50
N LYS A 51 -14.08 26.34 -4.29
CA LYS A 51 -14.58 25.14 -3.59
C LYS A 51 -14.55 23.94 -4.53
N ILE A 52 -13.86 22.90 -4.10
CA ILE A 52 -13.76 21.65 -4.84
C ILE A 52 -14.68 20.61 -4.19
N SER A 53 -15.58 20.05 -4.96
CA SER A 53 -16.44 18.94 -4.55
C SER A 53 -15.96 17.66 -5.23
N ILE A 54 -15.61 16.66 -4.45
CA ILE A 54 -15.21 15.34 -4.96
C ILE A 54 -16.47 14.59 -5.40
N VAL A 55 -16.42 13.97 -6.56
CA VAL A 55 -17.51 13.16 -7.07
C VAL A 55 -17.46 11.77 -6.43
N LYS A 56 -18.64 11.29 -6.03
CA LYS A 56 -18.83 9.93 -5.52
C LYS A 56 -19.75 9.16 -6.46
N ILE A 57 -19.62 7.85 -6.51
CA ILE A 57 -20.56 6.94 -7.16
C ILE A 57 -21.18 6.03 -6.10
N ILE A 58 -22.39 5.57 -6.37
CA ILE A 58 -23.19 4.77 -5.44
C ILE A 58 -23.52 3.44 -6.13
N ASP A 59 -23.36 2.32 -5.42
CA ASP A 59 -23.76 1.01 -5.90
C ASP A 59 -25.25 0.72 -5.65
N GLU A 60 -25.75 -0.44 -6.08
CA GLU A 60 -27.13 -0.86 -5.91
C GLU A 60 -27.54 -1.07 -4.43
N LYS A 61 -26.56 -1.13 -3.53
CA LYS A 61 -26.76 -1.27 -2.07
C LYS A 61 -26.59 0.04 -1.31
N GLU A 62 -26.55 1.16 -2.04
CA GLU A 62 -26.33 2.51 -1.48
C GLU A 62 -24.94 2.74 -0.84
N ASN A 63 -23.94 1.90 -1.15
CA ASN A 63 -22.58 2.13 -0.71
C ASN A 63 -21.92 3.22 -1.59
N GLU A 64 -21.26 4.17 -0.94
CA GLU A 64 -20.54 5.25 -1.63
C GLU A 64 -19.09 4.87 -1.91
N TYR A 65 -18.59 5.20 -3.11
CA TYR A 65 -17.21 4.96 -3.53
C TYR A 65 -16.61 6.18 -4.22
N LEU A 66 -15.29 6.32 -4.16
CA LEU A 66 -14.56 7.26 -5.00
C LEU A 66 -14.27 6.61 -6.36
N PRO A 67 -14.77 7.15 -7.47
CA PRO A 67 -14.33 6.74 -8.80
C PRO A 67 -12.93 7.28 -9.07
N VAL A 68 -12.00 6.42 -9.47
CA VAL A 68 -10.63 6.80 -9.84
C VAL A 68 -10.28 6.21 -11.20
N PHE A 69 -9.44 6.92 -11.97
CA PHE A 69 -9.13 6.51 -13.34
C PHE A 69 -7.62 6.43 -13.56
N THR A 70 -7.20 5.38 -14.26
CA THR A 70 -5.78 5.09 -14.52
C THR A 70 -5.18 6.00 -15.59
N ASP A 71 -6.01 6.55 -16.48
CA ASP A 71 -5.59 7.35 -17.63
C ASP A 71 -6.74 8.20 -18.18
N TRP A 72 -6.39 9.07 -19.10
CA TRP A 72 -7.35 9.96 -19.76
C TRP A 72 -8.41 9.24 -20.59
N THR A 73 -8.09 8.10 -21.19
CA THR A 73 -9.05 7.33 -22.00
C THR A 73 -10.17 6.80 -21.12
N ASN A 74 -9.83 6.22 -19.96
CA ASN A 74 -10.82 5.75 -19.01
C ASN A 74 -11.61 6.89 -18.36
N PHE A 75 -10.96 8.04 -18.10
CA PHE A 75 -11.65 9.22 -17.61
C PHE A 75 -12.62 9.80 -18.63
N GLN A 76 -12.30 9.78 -19.93
CA GLN A 76 -13.18 10.25 -20.99
C GLN A 76 -14.49 9.45 -21.06
N LEU A 77 -14.43 8.12 -20.87
CA LEU A 77 -15.63 7.28 -20.80
C LEU A 77 -16.61 7.75 -19.71
N TYR A 78 -16.06 8.23 -18.58
CA TYR A 78 -16.87 8.81 -17.51
C TYR A 78 -17.45 10.18 -17.93
N LEU A 79 -16.65 11.08 -18.52
CA LEU A 79 -17.11 12.39 -18.96
C LEU A 79 -18.24 12.31 -20.00
N ASP A 80 -18.18 11.34 -20.90
CA ASP A 80 -19.21 11.13 -21.93
C ASP A 80 -20.59 10.85 -21.29
N SER A 81 -20.60 10.32 -20.06
CA SER A 81 -21.82 10.02 -19.30
C SER A 81 -22.27 11.13 -18.35
N THR A 82 -21.37 11.97 -17.80
CA THR A 82 -21.67 12.88 -16.68
C THR A 82 -21.45 14.38 -16.96
N LYS A 83 -20.66 14.75 -17.96
CA LYS A 83 -20.40 16.10 -18.52
C LYS A 83 -19.93 17.26 -17.62
N GLU A 84 -19.86 17.14 -16.29
CA GLU A 84 -19.67 18.31 -15.41
C GLU A 84 -18.43 18.29 -14.52
N SER A 85 -17.51 17.33 -14.65
CA SER A 85 -16.37 17.23 -13.76
C SER A 85 -15.04 17.47 -14.46
N GLN A 86 -14.07 17.95 -13.67
CA GLN A 86 -12.69 18.11 -14.09
C GLN A 86 -11.82 17.08 -13.35
N PRO A 87 -10.79 16.52 -14.00
CA PRO A 87 -9.89 15.59 -13.37
C PRO A 87 -8.87 16.30 -12.48
N ILE A 88 -8.67 15.78 -11.30
CA ILE A 88 -7.56 16.13 -10.43
C ILE A 88 -6.67 14.90 -10.32
N VAL A 89 -5.36 15.09 -10.41
CA VAL A 89 -4.37 14.01 -10.26
C VAL A 89 -4.05 13.82 -8.79
N PHE A 90 -4.30 12.62 -8.28
CA PHE A 90 -4.03 12.23 -6.89
C PHE A 90 -3.05 11.06 -6.82
N THR A 91 -2.17 11.11 -5.82
CA THR A 91 -1.36 9.98 -5.36
C THR A 91 -2.21 9.05 -4.48
N PHE A 92 -1.70 7.86 -4.18
CA PHE A 92 -2.35 6.94 -3.25
C PHE A 92 -2.71 7.62 -1.91
N ASN A 93 -1.76 8.30 -1.29
CA ASN A 93 -1.98 8.92 0.02
C ASN A 93 -3.06 10.00 -0.01
N GLU A 94 -3.16 10.76 -1.10
CA GLU A 94 -4.15 11.83 -1.22
C GLU A 94 -5.58 11.28 -1.28
N TYR A 95 -5.87 10.28 -2.13
CA TYR A 95 -7.22 9.70 -2.16
C TYR A 95 -7.50 8.81 -0.94
N PHE A 96 -6.48 8.21 -0.33
CA PHE A 96 -6.63 7.49 0.94
C PHE A 96 -7.02 8.44 2.09
N ASN A 97 -6.43 9.64 2.16
CA ASN A 97 -6.81 10.66 3.14
C ASN A 97 -8.27 11.10 2.98
N ILE A 98 -8.77 11.20 1.74
CA ILE A 98 -10.21 11.48 1.51
C ILE A 98 -11.06 10.33 2.10
N LEU A 99 -10.66 9.09 1.85
CA LEU A 99 -11.35 7.91 2.38
C LEU A 99 -11.38 7.90 3.90
N VAL A 100 -10.27 8.26 4.55
CA VAL A 100 -10.17 8.34 6.02
C VAL A 100 -11.05 9.45 6.58
N ALA A 101 -11.09 10.62 5.93
CA ALA A 101 -11.86 11.78 6.35
C ALA A 101 -13.38 11.58 6.19
N ASP A 102 -13.81 10.76 5.24
CA ASP A 102 -15.23 10.48 4.97
C ASP A 102 -15.56 9.02 5.28
N LEU A 103 -16.15 8.79 6.46
CA LEU A 103 -16.50 7.45 6.94
C LEU A 103 -17.62 6.76 6.14
N ASN A 104 -18.38 7.49 5.33
CA ASN A 104 -19.43 6.92 4.48
C ASN A 104 -18.85 6.24 3.24
N LEU A 105 -17.62 6.57 2.85
CA LEU A 105 -16.97 5.94 1.71
C LEU A 105 -16.60 4.49 2.02
N SER A 106 -17.10 3.56 1.24
CA SER A 106 -16.85 2.12 1.35
C SER A 106 -15.54 1.70 0.69
N GLY A 107 -14.96 2.55 -0.18
CA GLY A 107 -13.72 2.26 -0.90
C GLY A 107 -13.56 3.12 -2.16
N ILE A 108 -12.82 2.57 -3.12
CA ILE A 108 -12.63 3.17 -4.44
C ILE A 108 -13.09 2.22 -5.55
N VAL A 109 -13.45 2.76 -6.70
CA VAL A 109 -13.70 1.99 -7.92
C VAL A 109 -12.75 2.48 -9.02
N ILE A 110 -11.89 1.59 -9.50
CA ILE A 110 -10.94 1.88 -10.55
C ILE A 110 -11.61 1.65 -11.91
N ASN A 111 -11.63 2.68 -12.77
CA ASN A 111 -12.20 2.65 -14.11
C ASN A 111 -13.63 2.06 -14.13
N PRO A 112 -14.62 2.68 -13.46
CA PRO A 112 -15.98 2.13 -13.31
C PRO A 112 -16.68 1.83 -14.62
N TYR A 113 -16.34 2.54 -15.71
CA TYR A 113 -16.97 2.36 -17.03
C TYR A 113 -16.23 1.36 -17.96
N SER A 114 -15.16 0.71 -17.47
CA SER A 114 -14.40 -0.26 -18.25
C SER A 114 -13.96 -1.45 -17.40
N HIS A 115 -12.91 -1.29 -16.62
CA HIS A 115 -12.36 -2.38 -15.80
C HIS A 115 -13.18 -2.63 -14.54
N ASN A 116 -13.83 -1.64 -13.98
CA ASN A 116 -14.71 -1.70 -12.83
C ASN A 116 -14.14 -2.56 -11.67
N LEU A 117 -12.93 -2.21 -11.21
CA LEU A 117 -12.30 -2.89 -10.09
C LEU A 117 -12.62 -2.15 -8.79
N VAL A 118 -13.33 -2.83 -7.89
CA VAL A 118 -13.67 -2.31 -6.56
C VAL A 118 -12.59 -2.71 -5.57
N LEU A 119 -12.07 -1.75 -4.83
CA LEU A 119 -11.22 -1.97 -3.65
C LEU A 119 -11.91 -1.41 -2.43
N SER A 120 -12.19 -2.28 -1.48
CA SER A 120 -12.87 -1.91 -0.23
C SER A 120 -11.96 -1.03 0.65
N ARG A 121 -12.56 -0.38 1.64
CA ARG A 121 -11.83 0.34 2.69
C ARG A 121 -10.81 -0.57 3.39
N GLU A 122 -11.15 -1.84 3.62
CA GLU A 122 -10.26 -2.81 4.24
C GLU A 122 -9.04 -3.12 3.38
N ASN A 123 -9.23 -3.30 2.06
CA ASN A 123 -8.11 -3.47 1.12
C ASN A 123 -7.18 -2.25 1.16
N LEU A 124 -7.73 -1.04 1.17
CA LEU A 124 -6.95 0.20 1.18
C LEU A 124 -6.24 0.45 2.52
N ASN A 125 -6.88 0.11 3.64
CA ASN A 125 -6.24 0.13 4.96
C ASN A 125 -5.10 -0.88 5.06
N TYR A 126 -5.26 -2.06 4.47
CA TYR A 126 -4.18 -3.05 4.38
C TYR A 126 -3.00 -2.51 3.57
N LEU A 127 -3.27 -1.86 2.45
CA LEU A 127 -2.26 -1.21 1.60
C LEU A 127 -1.50 -0.11 2.34
N GLU A 128 -2.19 0.73 3.06
CA GLU A 128 -1.58 1.82 3.82
C GLU A 128 -0.67 1.28 4.93
N LYS A 129 -1.14 0.29 5.69
CA LYS A 129 -0.38 -0.34 6.77
C LYS A 129 0.84 -1.13 6.28
N SER A 130 0.84 -1.60 5.05
CA SER A 130 1.97 -2.33 4.45
C SER A 130 3.13 -1.43 4.01
N GLN A 131 2.97 -0.11 4.12
CA GLN A 131 4.03 0.86 3.80
C GLN A 131 4.69 1.42 5.05
N VAL A 132 6.00 1.22 5.17
CA VAL A 132 6.83 2.10 5.99
C VAL A 132 7.17 3.35 5.14
N ASN A 133 6.20 4.26 4.99
CA ASN A 133 6.41 5.54 4.36
C ASN A 133 6.80 6.58 5.41
N ILE A 134 8.08 6.93 5.43
CA ILE A 134 8.58 8.05 6.25
C ILE A 134 8.38 9.33 5.46
N GLN A 135 7.51 10.20 5.93
CA GLN A 135 7.35 11.53 5.36
C GLN A 135 8.54 12.42 5.75
N LYS A 136 8.94 13.32 4.84
CA LYS A 136 10.04 14.24 5.09
C LYS A 136 9.69 15.16 6.27
N GLY A 137 10.37 14.99 7.41
CA GLY A 137 10.13 15.75 8.66
C GLY A 137 9.50 14.93 9.80
N GLU A 138 9.09 13.70 9.55
CA GLU A 138 8.56 12.78 10.56
C GLU A 138 9.69 12.32 11.51
N GLN A 139 9.48 12.44 12.81
CA GLN A 139 10.43 11.94 13.81
C GLN A 139 10.16 10.46 14.08
N ILE A 140 11.10 9.62 13.67
CA ILE A 140 11.08 8.19 13.92
C ILE A 140 12.19 7.85 14.88
N SER A 141 11.86 7.11 15.92
CA SER A 141 12.85 6.52 16.80
C SER A 141 12.94 5.02 16.55
N ILE A 142 14.14 4.51 16.31
CA ILE A 142 14.39 3.10 16.06
C ILE A 142 15.37 2.59 17.10
N GLY A 143 15.10 1.41 17.66
CA GLY A 143 15.91 0.79 18.70
C GLY A 143 15.64 -0.71 18.82
N LEU A 144 16.23 -1.34 19.82
CA LEU A 144 15.89 -2.72 20.14
C LEU A 144 14.50 -2.79 20.80
N PRO A 145 13.72 -3.87 20.54
CA PRO A 145 12.43 -4.06 21.19
C PRO A 145 12.58 -4.10 22.73
N LYS A 146 11.80 -3.29 23.43
CA LYS A 146 11.78 -3.31 24.91
C LYS A 146 11.38 -4.68 25.47
N LYS A 147 10.42 -5.33 24.82
CA LYS A 147 10.02 -6.72 25.08
C LYS A 147 10.37 -7.53 23.84
N TYR A 148 11.45 -8.32 23.93
CA TYR A 148 11.90 -9.12 22.80
C TYR A 148 10.96 -10.30 22.54
N PRO A 149 10.36 -10.45 21.34
CA PRO A 149 9.36 -11.47 21.07
C PRO A 149 10.03 -12.79 20.66
N HIS A 150 10.54 -13.53 21.64
CA HIS A 150 11.34 -14.76 21.40
C HIS A 150 10.62 -15.78 20.52
N LEU A 151 9.34 -16.04 20.78
CA LEU A 151 8.57 -17.04 20.04
C LEU A 151 8.41 -16.63 18.57
N PHE A 152 8.13 -15.36 18.30
CA PHE A 152 8.06 -14.82 16.96
C PHE A 152 9.41 -14.97 16.22
N VAL A 153 10.52 -14.61 16.88
CA VAL A 153 11.87 -14.70 16.31
C VAL A 153 12.25 -16.13 15.94
N GLU A 154 11.99 -17.11 16.81
CA GLU A 154 12.30 -18.52 16.54
C GLU A 154 11.47 -19.06 15.36
N ASN A 155 10.21 -18.64 15.24
CA ASN A 155 9.38 -19.00 14.10
C ASN A 155 9.86 -18.31 12.81
N CYS A 156 10.28 -17.05 12.86
CA CYS A 156 10.92 -16.39 11.73
C CYS A 156 12.18 -17.14 11.27
N LYS A 157 13.06 -17.55 12.18
CA LYS A 157 14.26 -18.35 11.82
C LYS A 157 13.88 -19.64 11.11
N SER A 158 12.91 -20.38 11.65
CA SER A 158 12.42 -21.63 11.05
C SER A 158 11.80 -21.42 9.66
N PHE A 159 11.18 -20.28 9.44
CA PHE A 159 10.64 -19.90 8.13
C PHE A 159 11.78 -19.53 7.16
N PHE A 160 12.76 -18.73 7.61
CA PHE A 160 13.87 -18.26 6.78
C PHE A 160 14.81 -19.39 6.34
N GLU A 161 14.99 -20.41 7.16
CA GLU A 161 15.78 -21.58 6.79
C GLU A 161 15.25 -22.31 5.55
N LYS A 162 13.93 -22.25 5.31
CA LYS A 162 13.27 -22.90 4.17
C LYS A 162 13.37 -22.10 2.87
N ASP A 163 13.75 -20.82 2.94
CA ASP A 163 13.86 -19.95 1.77
C ASP A 163 15.31 -19.48 1.59
N SER A 164 16.00 -20.06 0.61
CA SER A 164 17.42 -19.77 0.34
C SER A 164 17.68 -18.35 -0.16
N SER A 165 16.66 -17.60 -0.55
CA SER A 165 16.80 -16.22 -0.99
C SER A 165 17.04 -15.25 0.19
N ILE A 166 16.75 -15.66 1.44
CA ILE A 166 16.92 -14.84 2.62
C ILE A 166 18.32 -15.00 3.17
N LYS A 167 19.09 -13.91 3.21
CA LYS A 167 20.49 -13.91 3.67
C LYS A 167 20.61 -13.51 5.13
N SER A 168 19.91 -12.48 5.55
CA SER A 168 19.91 -12.01 6.94
C SER A 168 18.61 -11.31 7.31
N ALA A 169 18.33 -11.21 8.62
CA ALA A 169 17.18 -10.48 9.13
C ALA A 169 17.48 -9.82 10.47
N PHE A 170 16.92 -8.62 10.66
CA PHE A 170 17.03 -7.80 11.85
C PHE A 170 15.64 -7.56 12.43
N LEU A 171 15.52 -7.53 13.74
CA LEU A 171 14.29 -7.16 14.42
C LEU A 171 14.56 -5.95 15.32
N LEU A 172 13.88 -4.85 15.00
CA LEU A 172 13.95 -3.59 15.71
C LEU A 172 12.57 -3.18 16.21
N GLN A 173 12.51 -2.17 17.04
CA GLN A 173 11.29 -1.47 17.44
C GLN A 173 11.30 -0.10 16.78
N MET A 174 10.21 0.25 16.14
CA MET A 174 9.99 1.60 15.59
C MET A 174 8.94 2.32 16.44
N VAL A 175 9.20 3.58 16.76
CA VAL A 175 8.23 4.49 17.36
C VAL A 175 8.01 5.64 16.39
N ARG A 176 6.78 5.81 15.96
CA ARG A 176 6.33 6.82 15.00
C ARG A 176 5.02 7.41 15.52
N ASP A 177 4.94 8.73 15.69
CA ASP A 177 3.74 9.43 16.19
C ASP A 177 3.11 8.78 17.43
N ASN A 178 3.95 8.39 18.40
CA ASN A 178 3.58 7.63 19.62
C ASN A 178 3.05 6.20 19.37
N GLN A 179 3.02 5.74 18.14
CA GLN A 179 2.70 4.34 17.81
C GLN A 179 3.97 3.50 17.84
N ILE A 180 3.89 2.34 18.50
CA ILE A 180 5.01 1.41 18.62
C ILE A 180 4.74 0.21 17.72
N SER A 181 5.71 -0.12 16.87
CA SER A 181 5.68 -1.31 16.01
C SER A 181 6.98 -2.10 16.11
N LEU A 182 6.94 -3.38 15.75
CA LEU A 182 8.11 -4.15 15.41
C LEU A 182 8.50 -3.87 13.96
N LEU A 183 9.79 -3.62 13.73
CA LEU A 183 10.35 -3.43 12.39
C LEU A 183 11.23 -4.62 12.05
N LEU A 184 10.76 -5.46 11.14
CA LEU A 184 11.51 -6.60 10.61
C LEU A 184 12.19 -6.21 9.31
N VAL A 185 13.51 -6.10 9.32
CA VAL A 185 14.31 -5.77 8.13
C VAL A 185 14.96 -7.02 7.58
N ILE A 186 14.75 -7.33 6.29
CA ILE A 186 15.16 -8.61 5.68
C ILE A 186 16.04 -8.36 4.45
N ASP A 187 17.17 -9.06 4.40
CA ASP A 187 18.03 -9.12 3.21
C ASP A 187 17.57 -10.25 2.28
N THR A 188 16.78 -9.88 1.29
CA THR A 188 16.27 -10.77 0.25
C THR A 188 16.00 -9.99 -1.03
N PRO A 189 16.24 -10.54 -2.23
CA PRO A 189 15.90 -9.87 -3.48
C PRO A 189 14.38 -9.82 -3.74
N ASN A 190 13.59 -10.65 -3.04
CA ASN A 190 12.16 -10.85 -3.31
C ASN A 190 11.29 -10.53 -2.09
N ILE A 191 11.52 -9.39 -1.43
CA ILE A 191 10.80 -9.00 -0.21
C ILE A 191 9.28 -9.00 -0.41
N GLU A 192 8.82 -8.64 -1.60
CA GLU A 192 7.40 -8.49 -1.93
C GLU A 192 6.68 -9.86 -1.94
N VAL A 193 7.32 -10.88 -2.50
CA VAL A 193 6.78 -12.26 -2.49
C VAL A 193 6.83 -12.86 -1.09
N LEU A 194 7.84 -12.47 -0.33
CA LEU A 194 8.03 -12.96 1.04
C LEU A 194 7.00 -12.39 2.00
N PHE A 195 6.63 -11.12 1.82
CA PHE A 195 5.80 -10.34 2.75
C PHE A 195 4.52 -11.06 3.16
N SER A 196 3.69 -11.47 2.20
CA SER A 196 2.40 -12.12 2.47
C SER A 196 2.56 -13.46 3.16
N LYS A 197 3.51 -14.28 2.66
CA LYS A 197 3.78 -15.60 3.26
C LYS A 197 4.28 -15.49 4.69
N LEU A 198 5.14 -14.50 4.93
CA LEU A 198 5.71 -14.26 6.25
C LEU A 198 4.65 -13.72 7.21
N ASN A 199 3.83 -12.78 6.77
CA ASN A 199 2.77 -12.19 7.59
C ASN A 199 1.75 -13.25 8.03
N GLU A 200 1.23 -14.05 7.09
CA GLU A 200 0.33 -15.16 7.37
C GLU A 200 0.95 -16.20 8.33
N TYR A 201 2.26 -16.48 8.16
CA TYR A 201 2.95 -17.44 9.01
C TYR A 201 3.19 -16.92 10.42
N THR A 202 3.50 -15.62 10.58
CA THR A 202 3.99 -15.03 11.83
C THR A 202 2.92 -14.33 12.65
N GLU A 203 1.80 -13.93 12.06
CA GLU A 203 0.70 -13.20 12.73
C GLU A 203 0.24 -13.87 14.02
N LYS A 204 0.13 -15.18 14.03
CA LYS A 204 -0.28 -15.99 15.20
C LYS A 204 0.74 -16.03 16.37
N PHE A 205 1.95 -15.50 16.14
CA PHE A 205 3.02 -15.45 17.15
C PHE A 205 3.27 -14.04 17.69
N LEU A 206 2.45 -13.09 17.25
CA LEU A 206 2.42 -11.73 17.73
C LEU A 206 1.22 -11.52 18.66
N ASP A 207 1.37 -10.64 19.65
CA ASP A 207 0.24 -10.20 20.45
C ASP A 207 -0.76 -9.45 19.54
N SER A 208 -2.07 -9.56 19.80
CA SER A 208 -3.15 -9.02 18.93
C SER A 208 -3.07 -7.51 18.67
N GLU A 209 -2.39 -6.77 19.55
CA GLU A 209 -2.20 -5.32 19.43
C GLU A 209 -0.81 -4.95 18.84
N GLN A 210 0.01 -5.94 18.52
CA GLN A 210 1.38 -5.71 18.06
C GLN A 210 1.41 -5.51 16.53
N ILE A 211 1.88 -4.37 16.11
CA ILE A 211 2.04 -4.02 14.69
C ILE A 211 3.41 -4.52 14.23
N LEU A 212 3.44 -5.17 13.07
CA LEU A 212 4.64 -5.61 12.38
C LEU A 212 4.82 -4.85 11.08
N ASP A 213 5.89 -4.07 11.00
CA ASP A 213 6.38 -3.46 9.78
C ASP A 213 7.50 -4.30 9.17
N ILE A 214 7.47 -4.52 7.87
CA ILE A 214 8.49 -5.28 7.15
C ILE A 214 9.16 -4.40 6.12
N LEU A 215 10.50 -4.43 6.07
CA LEU A 215 11.32 -3.58 5.22
C LEU A 215 12.43 -4.39 4.55
N ALA A 216 12.71 -4.09 3.27
CA ALA A 216 13.87 -4.65 2.60
C ALA A 216 15.17 -3.97 3.05
N LEU A 217 16.21 -4.76 3.30
CA LEU A 217 17.53 -4.26 3.71
C LEU A 217 18.20 -3.40 2.63
N ASP A 218 17.97 -3.68 1.36
CA ASP A 218 18.58 -2.96 0.24
C ASP A 218 18.05 -1.53 0.04
N THR A 219 16.97 -1.15 0.72
CA THR A 219 16.45 0.22 0.74
C THR A 219 17.35 1.18 1.53
N PRO A 220 17.37 2.49 1.23
CA PRO A 220 18.10 3.48 2.03
C PRO A 220 17.73 3.44 3.51
N LEU A 221 16.44 3.28 3.81
CA LEU A 221 15.94 3.18 5.18
C LEU A 221 16.43 1.89 5.85
N GLY A 222 16.29 0.74 5.17
CA GLY A 222 16.73 -0.55 5.69
C GLY A 222 18.22 -0.54 6.07
N LYS A 223 19.08 0.01 5.20
CA LYS A 223 20.51 0.16 5.47
C LYS A 223 20.81 1.08 6.66
N ASN A 224 20.09 2.21 6.74
CA ASN A 224 20.33 3.17 7.82
C ASN A 224 19.86 2.64 9.17
N THR A 225 18.71 1.98 9.23
CA THR A 225 18.12 1.49 10.48
C THR A 225 18.87 0.32 11.07
N THR A 226 19.55 -0.48 10.25
CA THR A 226 20.24 -1.70 10.71
C THR A 226 21.75 -1.50 10.96
N LYS A 227 22.29 -0.32 10.61
CA LYS A 227 23.75 -0.06 10.59
C LYS A 227 24.47 -0.35 11.92
N GLU A 228 23.79 -0.16 13.04
CA GLU A 228 24.36 -0.30 14.39
C GLU A 228 23.87 -1.57 15.11
N TYR A 229 23.15 -2.45 14.39
CA TYR A 229 22.53 -3.64 14.99
C TYR A 229 23.02 -4.92 14.35
N GLU A 230 23.09 -5.97 15.15
CA GLU A 230 23.39 -7.32 14.67
C GLU A 230 22.12 -8.04 14.21
N PRO A 231 22.19 -8.81 13.09
CA PRO A 231 21.06 -9.59 12.63
C PRO A 231 20.76 -10.74 13.60
N PHE A 232 19.48 -10.95 13.89
CA PHE A 232 19.05 -12.12 14.67
C PHE A 232 19.09 -13.42 13.84
N TYR A 233 19.10 -13.29 12.52
CA TYR A 233 19.26 -14.39 11.57
C TYR A 233 20.32 -14.03 10.54
N LYS A 234 21.23 -14.95 10.31
CA LYS A 234 22.22 -14.87 9.24
C LYS A 234 22.43 -16.27 8.68
N ARG A 235 22.20 -16.42 7.37
CA ARG A 235 22.41 -17.69 6.68
C ARG A 235 23.89 -18.04 6.71
N LYS A 236 24.19 -19.25 7.13
CA LYS A 236 25.55 -19.80 6.99
C LYS A 236 25.76 -20.13 5.52
N GLY A 237 26.82 -19.62 4.92
CA GLY A 237 27.22 -19.92 3.55
C GLY A 237 27.69 -21.35 3.39
#